data_38b1b8c80ac3054e174257e8f531d28a
#
_entry.id   38b1b8c80ac3054e174257e8f531d28a
#
_cell.length_a   1.000
_cell.length_b   1.000
_cell.length_c   1.000
_cell.angle_alpha   90.00
_cell.angle_beta   90.00
_cell.angle_gamma   90.00
#
_symmetry.space_group_name_H-M   'P 1'
#
loop_
_entity.id
_entity.type
_entity.pdbx_description
1 polymer ?
#
loop_
_entity_poly.entity_id
_entity_poly.type
_entity_poly.pdbx_seq_one_letter_code
_entity_poly.pdbx_strand_id
1 'polypeptide(L)'
;MKISLTRNQQVVPFYFAAPISKLVAENKFLLQETNKYLIITNQTSYDRYYEKLWLAIGNEFNQFWYVCPNGQQSANLAEFSSVLAYCEEMELRSSISVIAFGDEGVSRLAGFFASLYLGGVSLIDIPTTLMGLEISLLHQVALNHQRNLDILATQQAVSAIFFEARFLQDNQLSELQEGFSCWLQLAVTLDSVFYDLLKEQFPTRKELEIKSVVPYVTSYLNLIETSNKVKSDGLARYFGSEFQLAITLNSTEESMSSNSLAIGLSFSLLISAKYMGASLDLDGWFKWLADLNYDLNLPESWFITDLLAKLTQNDLGKKTILMVLLDSFGKLKQVAVPVLTVAEAIEEYQLIKK
;
A
#
# COMPACT_ATOMS: atom_id res chain seq x y z
N MET A 1 13.75 -12.13 -12.74
CA MET A 1 13.72 -12.97 -11.51
C MET A 1 12.29 -13.43 -11.23
N LYS A 2 12.12 -14.56 -10.52
CA LYS A 2 10.81 -15.09 -10.13
C LYS A 2 10.87 -15.54 -8.67
N ILE A 3 9.86 -15.15 -7.88
CA ILE A 3 9.62 -15.64 -6.51
C ILE A 3 8.21 -16.22 -6.47
N SER A 4 7.98 -17.24 -5.67
CA SER A 4 6.66 -17.81 -5.45
C SER A 4 6.14 -17.35 -4.10
N LEU A 5 5.00 -16.67 -4.09
CA LEU A 5 4.32 -16.22 -2.89
C LEU A 5 3.19 -17.21 -2.55
N THR A 6 2.99 -17.51 -1.27
CA THR A 6 1.89 -18.38 -0.84
C THR A 6 0.71 -17.53 -0.39
N ARG A 7 -0.44 -17.64 -1.04
CA ARG A 7 -1.66 -16.88 -0.73
C ARG A 7 -2.88 -17.80 -0.75
N ASN A 8 -3.61 -17.84 0.35
CA ASN A 8 -4.83 -18.65 0.46
C ASN A 8 -4.66 -20.08 -0.10
N GLN A 9 -3.52 -20.73 0.21
CA GLN A 9 -3.12 -22.06 -0.30
C GLN A 9 -2.79 -22.10 -1.81
N GLN A 10 -2.79 -20.97 -2.49
CA GLN A 10 -2.36 -20.85 -3.89
C GLN A 10 -0.95 -20.29 -4.00
N VAL A 11 -0.23 -20.72 -5.01
CA VAL A 11 1.10 -20.19 -5.34
C VAL A 11 0.96 -19.10 -6.39
N VAL A 12 1.25 -17.86 -5.99
CA VAL A 12 1.23 -16.69 -6.87
C VAL A 12 2.66 -16.39 -7.33
N PRO A 13 2.98 -16.48 -8.63
CA PRO A 13 4.28 -16.11 -9.13
C PRO A 13 4.43 -14.58 -9.13
N PHE A 14 5.55 -14.11 -8.58
CA PHE A 14 5.98 -12.73 -8.61
C PHE A 14 7.20 -12.61 -9.53
N TYR A 15 7.08 -11.86 -10.60
CA TYR A 15 8.11 -11.62 -11.59
C TYR A 15 8.63 -10.20 -11.51
N PHE A 16 9.95 -10.03 -11.45
CA PHE A 16 10.57 -8.71 -11.31
C PHE A 16 11.99 -8.65 -11.89
N ALA A 17 12.65 -7.49 -11.78
CA ALA A 17 14.01 -7.25 -12.23
C ALA A 17 14.21 -7.40 -13.76
N ALA A 18 13.16 -7.15 -14.54
CA ALA A 18 13.24 -7.07 -16.00
C ALA A 18 12.16 -6.10 -16.52
N PRO A 19 12.31 -5.59 -17.76
CA PRO A 19 11.28 -4.77 -18.40
C PRO A 19 9.97 -5.55 -18.57
N ILE A 20 8.83 -4.87 -18.50
CA ILE A 20 7.50 -5.50 -18.61
C ILE A 20 7.35 -6.26 -19.94
N SER A 21 7.90 -5.74 -21.04
CA SER A 21 7.89 -6.42 -22.34
C SER A 21 8.55 -7.80 -22.28
N LYS A 22 9.65 -7.93 -21.53
CA LYS A 22 10.34 -9.20 -21.34
C LYS A 22 9.57 -10.10 -20.36
N LEU A 23 9.07 -9.54 -19.24
CA LEU A 23 8.30 -10.30 -18.26
C LEU A 23 7.04 -10.92 -18.88
N VAL A 24 6.30 -10.15 -19.69
CA VAL A 24 5.11 -10.64 -20.40
C VAL A 24 5.50 -11.66 -21.48
N ALA A 25 6.51 -11.38 -22.31
CA ALA A 25 6.91 -12.28 -23.39
C ALA A 25 7.37 -13.66 -22.89
N GLU A 26 8.14 -13.68 -21.78
CA GLU A 26 8.63 -14.94 -21.19
C GLU A 26 7.52 -15.74 -20.46
N ASN A 27 6.38 -15.09 -20.16
CA ASN A 27 5.28 -15.68 -19.39
C ASN A 27 3.94 -15.62 -20.16
N LYS A 28 3.98 -15.59 -21.49
CA LYS A 28 2.78 -15.55 -22.35
C LYS A 28 1.77 -16.67 -22.07
N PHE A 29 2.20 -17.80 -21.48
CA PHE A 29 1.30 -18.88 -21.09
C PHE A 29 0.25 -18.43 -20.06
N LEU A 30 0.56 -17.41 -19.24
CA LEU A 30 -0.41 -16.82 -18.30
C LEU A 30 -1.50 -16.01 -19.02
N LEU A 31 -1.25 -15.62 -20.28
CA LEU A 31 -2.19 -14.91 -21.12
C LEU A 31 -3.01 -15.85 -22.04
N GLN A 32 -2.79 -17.17 -22.01
CA GLN A 32 -3.42 -18.10 -22.94
C GLN A 32 -4.76 -18.69 -22.45
N GLU A 33 -5.17 -18.39 -21.22
CA GLU A 33 -6.45 -18.87 -20.66
C GLU A 33 -7.67 -18.24 -21.36
N THR A 34 -7.47 -17.08 -21.98
CA THR A 34 -8.48 -16.34 -22.73
C THR A 34 -7.83 -15.54 -23.87
N ASN A 35 -8.65 -15.08 -24.81
CA ASN A 35 -8.21 -14.14 -25.84
C ASN A 35 -8.72 -12.71 -25.61
N LYS A 36 -9.43 -12.46 -24.50
CA LYS A 36 -10.01 -11.14 -24.15
C LYS A 36 -9.42 -10.65 -22.82
N TYR A 37 -8.81 -9.49 -22.85
CA TYR A 37 -8.22 -8.85 -21.67
C TYR A 37 -8.89 -7.52 -21.40
N LEU A 38 -9.46 -7.37 -20.19
CA LEU A 38 -9.84 -6.08 -19.64
C LEU A 38 -8.63 -5.50 -18.92
N ILE A 39 -8.04 -4.45 -19.48
CA ILE A 39 -6.96 -3.71 -18.86
C ILE A 39 -7.56 -2.54 -18.10
N ILE A 40 -7.48 -2.58 -16.77
CA ILE A 40 -7.86 -1.46 -15.90
C ILE A 40 -6.59 -0.69 -15.58
N THR A 41 -6.55 0.60 -15.92
CA THR A 41 -5.40 1.47 -15.74
C THR A 41 -5.84 2.86 -15.31
N ASN A 42 -4.94 3.63 -14.70
CA ASN A 42 -5.18 5.03 -14.40
C ASN A 42 -4.65 5.95 -15.49
N GLN A 43 -5.10 7.21 -15.50
CA GLN A 43 -4.73 8.17 -16.54
C GLN A 43 -3.22 8.33 -16.68
N THR A 44 -2.50 8.45 -15.57
CA THR A 44 -1.03 8.63 -15.59
C THR A 44 -0.31 7.43 -16.21
N SER A 45 -0.67 6.20 -15.85
CA SER A 45 -0.06 4.99 -16.39
C SER A 45 -0.44 4.78 -17.86
N TYR A 46 -1.67 5.12 -18.25
CA TYR A 46 -2.10 5.09 -19.64
C TYR A 46 -1.28 6.04 -20.51
N ASP A 47 -1.16 7.31 -20.13
CA ASP A 47 -0.47 8.32 -20.91
C ASP A 47 1.03 8.00 -21.08
N ARG A 48 1.66 7.41 -20.04
CA ARG A 48 3.10 7.12 -20.05
C ARG A 48 3.47 5.79 -20.71
N TYR A 49 2.62 4.77 -20.58
CA TYR A 49 3.05 3.39 -20.81
C TYR A 49 2.09 2.56 -21.68
N TYR A 50 0.98 3.13 -22.19
CA TYR A 50 0.00 2.42 -23.01
C TYR A 50 0.66 1.61 -24.12
N GLU A 51 1.45 2.26 -25.00
CA GLU A 51 2.10 1.61 -26.14
C GLU A 51 3.03 0.47 -25.71
N LYS A 52 3.77 0.69 -24.61
CA LYS A 52 4.72 -0.30 -24.08
C LYS A 52 4.00 -1.58 -23.63
N LEU A 53 2.89 -1.46 -22.92
CA LEU A 53 2.12 -2.61 -22.47
C LEU A 53 1.33 -3.25 -23.61
N TRP A 54 0.72 -2.43 -24.46
CA TRP A 54 -0.04 -2.91 -25.62
C TRP A 54 0.82 -3.82 -26.53
N LEU A 55 2.04 -3.38 -26.85
CA LEU A 55 3.00 -4.16 -27.61
C LEU A 55 3.48 -5.41 -26.86
N ALA A 56 3.64 -5.34 -25.54
CA ALA A 56 4.09 -6.47 -24.74
C ALA A 56 3.05 -7.60 -24.70
N ILE A 57 1.77 -7.26 -24.56
CA ILE A 57 0.65 -8.22 -24.60
C ILE A 57 0.57 -8.86 -26.00
N GLY A 58 0.60 -8.05 -27.05
CA GLY A 58 0.59 -8.47 -28.45
C GLY A 58 -0.77 -8.32 -29.13
N ASN A 59 -0.76 -8.23 -30.45
CA ASN A 59 -1.93 -7.97 -31.29
C ASN A 59 -2.84 -9.20 -31.46
N GLU A 60 -2.36 -10.36 -31.07
CA GLU A 60 -3.10 -11.63 -31.10
C GLU A 60 -4.22 -11.69 -30.06
N PHE A 61 -4.21 -10.78 -29.08
CA PHE A 61 -5.21 -10.70 -28.01
C PHE A 61 -6.12 -9.49 -28.17
N ASN A 62 -7.41 -9.64 -27.84
CA ASN A 62 -8.37 -8.56 -27.81
C ASN A 62 -8.21 -7.78 -26.50
N GLN A 63 -7.70 -6.57 -26.60
CA GLN A 63 -7.42 -5.69 -25.47
C GLN A 63 -8.51 -4.63 -25.33
N PHE A 64 -9.16 -4.58 -24.16
CA PHE A 64 -10.18 -3.60 -23.78
C PHE A 64 -9.63 -2.75 -22.65
N TRP A 65 -9.47 -1.46 -22.89
CA TRP A 65 -8.82 -0.55 -21.97
C TRP A 65 -9.83 0.33 -21.26
N TYR A 66 -9.87 0.21 -19.94
CA TYR A 66 -10.65 1.08 -19.06
C TYR A 66 -9.70 1.98 -18.29
N VAL A 67 -9.85 3.31 -18.43
CA VAL A 67 -9.00 4.31 -17.80
C VAL A 67 -9.78 4.95 -16.65
N CYS A 68 -9.33 4.74 -15.42
CA CYS A 68 -9.91 5.31 -14.20
C CYS A 68 -9.11 6.52 -13.70
N PRO A 69 -9.64 7.30 -12.73
CA PRO A 69 -8.89 8.33 -12.03
C PRO A 69 -7.61 7.80 -11.36
N ASN A 70 -6.66 8.69 -11.04
CA ASN A 70 -5.44 8.32 -10.31
C ASN A 70 -5.72 8.10 -8.81
N GLY A 71 -4.89 7.27 -8.17
CA GLY A 71 -4.84 7.08 -6.74
C GLY A 71 -6.12 6.53 -6.13
N GLN A 72 -6.35 6.86 -4.87
CA GLN A 72 -7.51 6.34 -4.11
C GLN A 72 -8.87 6.76 -4.67
N GLN A 73 -8.92 7.74 -5.57
CA GLN A 73 -10.16 8.16 -6.23
C GLN A 73 -10.75 7.07 -7.11
N SER A 74 -9.95 6.14 -7.63
CA SER A 74 -10.44 4.98 -8.38
C SER A 74 -10.93 3.84 -7.47
N ALA A 75 -10.45 3.74 -6.24
CA ALA A 75 -10.77 2.65 -5.32
C ALA A 75 -12.13 2.85 -4.62
N ASN A 76 -13.21 3.03 -5.37
CA ASN A 76 -14.55 3.27 -4.81
C ASN A 76 -15.65 2.51 -5.57
N LEU A 77 -16.84 2.42 -4.93
CA LEU A 77 -17.97 1.68 -5.48
C LEU A 77 -18.55 2.32 -6.75
N ALA A 78 -18.46 3.64 -6.91
CA ALA A 78 -18.96 4.31 -8.12
C ALA A 78 -18.09 3.93 -9.32
N GLU A 79 -16.77 3.92 -9.16
CA GLU A 79 -15.82 3.50 -10.20
C GLU A 79 -15.98 2.01 -10.56
N PHE A 80 -16.22 1.16 -9.56
CA PHE A 80 -16.55 -0.25 -9.79
C PHE A 80 -17.81 -0.39 -10.68
N SER A 81 -18.85 0.41 -10.42
CA SER A 81 -20.08 0.41 -11.25
C SER A 81 -19.80 0.89 -12.68
N SER A 82 -18.87 1.84 -12.85
CA SER A 82 -18.44 2.31 -14.17
C SER A 82 -17.70 1.24 -14.97
N VAL A 83 -16.83 0.44 -14.31
CA VAL A 83 -16.18 -0.73 -14.94
C VAL A 83 -17.22 -1.76 -15.39
N LEU A 84 -18.26 -2.03 -14.57
CA LEU A 84 -19.36 -2.93 -14.95
C LEU A 84 -20.09 -2.43 -16.18
N ALA A 85 -20.44 -1.15 -16.23
CA ALA A 85 -21.11 -0.53 -17.38
C ALA A 85 -20.26 -0.63 -18.65
N TYR A 86 -18.95 -0.38 -18.54
CA TYR A 86 -18.01 -0.57 -19.64
C TYR A 86 -17.98 -2.02 -20.15
N CYS A 87 -17.97 -3.00 -19.24
CA CYS A 87 -18.00 -4.42 -19.62
C CYS A 87 -19.31 -4.80 -20.33
N GLU A 88 -20.44 -4.20 -19.95
CA GLU A 88 -21.73 -4.40 -20.62
C GLU A 88 -21.71 -3.81 -22.04
N GLU A 89 -21.20 -2.59 -22.21
CA GLU A 89 -21.07 -1.91 -23.51
C GLU A 89 -20.15 -2.70 -24.46
N MET A 90 -19.03 -3.22 -23.95
CA MET A 90 -18.07 -4.00 -24.74
C MET A 90 -18.43 -5.49 -24.88
N GLU A 91 -19.58 -5.91 -24.37
CA GLU A 91 -20.07 -7.30 -24.39
C GLU A 91 -19.08 -8.32 -23.82
N LEU A 92 -18.41 -7.96 -22.71
CA LEU A 92 -17.41 -8.80 -22.04
C LEU A 92 -18.06 -9.80 -21.08
N ARG A 93 -18.95 -10.66 -21.58
CA ARG A 93 -19.81 -11.53 -20.77
C ARG A 93 -19.25 -12.92 -20.48
N SER A 94 -18.09 -13.29 -21.03
CA SER A 94 -17.51 -14.63 -20.84
C SER A 94 -16.02 -14.64 -21.18
N SER A 95 -15.29 -15.56 -20.54
CA SER A 95 -13.88 -15.87 -20.84
C SER A 95 -12.98 -14.64 -20.98
N ILE A 96 -13.00 -13.79 -19.94
CA ILE A 96 -12.09 -12.64 -19.84
C ILE A 96 -11.06 -12.87 -18.73
N SER A 97 -9.91 -12.23 -18.86
CA SER A 97 -8.96 -12.01 -17.77
C SER A 97 -8.77 -10.52 -17.56
N VAL A 98 -8.45 -10.13 -16.33
CA VAL A 98 -8.19 -8.74 -15.95
C VAL A 98 -6.68 -8.52 -15.85
N ILE A 99 -6.22 -7.40 -16.36
CA ILE A 99 -4.88 -6.88 -16.10
C ILE A 99 -5.04 -5.56 -15.35
N ALA A 100 -4.57 -5.51 -14.12
CA ALA A 100 -4.40 -4.25 -13.40
C ALA A 100 -3.06 -3.64 -13.83
N PHE A 101 -3.06 -2.40 -14.29
CA PHE A 101 -1.83 -1.73 -14.71
C PHE A 101 -1.84 -0.28 -14.22
N GLY A 102 -1.23 -0.02 -13.06
CA GLY A 102 -1.28 1.32 -12.49
C GLY A 102 -0.84 1.41 -11.03
N ASP A 103 -1.40 2.41 -10.36
CA ASP A 103 -1.17 2.71 -8.96
C ASP A 103 -1.99 1.80 -8.00
N GLU A 104 -1.98 2.13 -6.71
CA GLU A 104 -2.71 1.39 -5.66
C GLU A 104 -4.22 1.39 -5.87
N GLY A 105 -4.78 2.48 -6.42
CA GLY A 105 -6.20 2.58 -6.72
C GLY A 105 -6.61 1.59 -7.81
N VAL A 106 -5.79 1.46 -8.84
CA VAL A 106 -5.98 0.47 -9.93
C VAL A 106 -5.90 -0.95 -9.38
N SER A 107 -4.88 -1.28 -8.58
CA SER A 107 -4.74 -2.63 -8.00
C SER A 107 -5.93 -2.97 -7.10
N ARG A 108 -6.45 -2.03 -6.29
CA ARG A 108 -7.66 -2.20 -5.47
C ARG A 108 -8.90 -2.42 -6.32
N LEU A 109 -9.16 -1.54 -7.28
CA LEU A 109 -10.34 -1.61 -8.16
C LEU A 109 -10.35 -2.90 -8.97
N ALA A 110 -9.25 -3.21 -9.65
CA ALA A 110 -9.12 -4.39 -10.48
C ALA A 110 -9.17 -5.69 -9.66
N GLY A 111 -8.51 -5.72 -8.49
CA GLY A 111 -8.55 -6.85 -7.57
C GLY A 111 -9.96 -7.13 -7.05
N PHE A 112 -10.69 -6.09 -6.64
CA PHE A 112 -12.08 -6.19 -6.20
C PHE A 112 -12.98 -6.63 -7.36
N PHE A 113 -12.84 -6.02 -8.53
CA PHE A 113 -13.60 -6.37 -9.73
C PHE A 113 -13.36 -7.84 -10.13
N ALA A 114 -12.11 -8.26 -10.26
CA ALA A 114 -11.76 -9.60 -10.70
C ALA A 114 -12.27 -10.69 -9.75
N SER A 115 -12.34 -10.38 -8.44
CA SER A 115 -12.82 -11.35 -7.45
C SER A 115 -14.35 -11.60 -7.50
N LEU A 116 -15.11 -10.68 -8.08
CA LEU A 116 -16.59 -10.75 -8.10
C LEU A 116 -17.16 -10.96 -9.50
N TYR A 117 -16.53 -10.40 -10.53
CA TYR A 117 -17.06 -10.45 -11.89
C TYR A 117 -17.15 -11.88 -12.40
N LEU A 118 -18.33 -12.28 -12.88
CA LEU A 118 -18.64 -13.64 -13.37
C LEU A 118 -18.33 -14.77 -12.37
N GLY A 119 -18.32 -14.47 -11.08
CA GLY A 119 -17.98 -15.46 -10.04
C GLY A 119 -16.47 -15.60 -9.78
N GLY A 120 -15.68 -14.68 -10.29
CA GLY A 120 -14.22 -14.62 -10.21
C GLY A 120 -13.54 -14.86 -11.55
N VAL A 121 -12.66 -13.95 -11.94
CA VAL A 121 -11.86 -14.04 -13.19
C VAL A 121 -10.37 -13.90 -12.85
N SER A 122 -9.51 -14.43 -13.73
CA SER A 122 -8.06 -14.34 -13.56
C SER A 122 -7.60 -12.89 -13.56
N LEU A 123 -6.69 -12.56 -12.64
CA LEU A 123 -6.08 -11.24 -12.50
C LEU A 123 -4.56 -11.32 -12.61
N ILE A 124 -4.00 -10.52 -13.49
CA ILE A 124 -2.56 -10.21 -13.53
C ILE A 124 -2.40 -8.78 -13.04
N ASP A 125 -1.58 -8.58 -12.00
CA ASP A 125 -1.33 -7.25 -11.44
C ASP A 125 0.07 -6.73 -11.84
N ILE A 126 0.12 -5.51 -12.38
CA ILE A 126 1.31 -4.83 -12.87
C ILE A 126 1.40 -3.46 -12.20
N PRO A 127 1.83 -3.41 -10.94
CA PRO A 127 1.90 -2.15 -10.20
C PRO A 127 2.98 -1.22 -10.74
N THR A 128 2.65 0.08 -10.84
CA THR A 128 3.56 1.14 -11.30
C THR A 128 4.09 2.00 -10.16
N THR A 129 3.59 1.81 -8.94
CA THR A 129 4.02 2.50 -7.72
C THR A 129 4.43 1.51 -6.63
N LEU A 130 5.18 1.96 -5.61
CA LEU A 130 5.48 1.10 -4.45
C LEU A 130 4.23 0.78 -3.64
N MET A 131 3.29 1.73 -3.52
CA MET A 131 2.02 1.47 -2.84
C MET A 131 1.14 0.50 -3.64
N GLY A 132 1.13 0.60 -4.98
CA GLY A 132 0.48 -0.38 -5.85
C GLY A 132 1.07 -1.78 -5.66
N LEU A 133 2.41 -1.89 -5.58
CA LEU A 133 3.08 -3.15 -5.25
C LEU A 133 2.60 -3.69 -3.90
N GLU A 134 2.50 -2.85 -2.88
CA GLU A 134 2.01 -3.24 -1.55
C GLU A 134 0.60 -3.82 -1.61
N ILE A 135 -0.32 -3.16 -2.34
CA ILE A 135 -1.69 -3.65 -2.52
C ILE A 135 -1.72 -4.98 -3.27
N SER A 136 -0.91 -5.13 -4.34
CA SER A 136 -0.80 -6.41 -5.07
C SER A 136 -0.35 -7.56 -4.17
N LEU A 137 0.39 -7.25 -3.11
CA LEU A 137 0.89 -8.21 -2.12
C LEU A 137 -0.11 -8.52 -0.99
N LEU A 138 -1.24 -7.85 -0.85
CA LEU A 138 -2.26 -8.13 0.16
C LEU A 138 -3.12 -9.36 -0.22
N HIS A 139 -3.66 -10.03 0.79
CA HIS A 139 -4.65 -11.11 0.61
C HIS A 139 -6.08 -10.59 0.37
N GLN A 140 -6.33 -9.37 0.78
CA GLN A 140 -7.62 -8.70 0.66
C GLN A 140 -7.43 -7.35 -0.02
N VAL A 141 -8.45 -6.98 -0.78
CA VAL A 141 -8.61 -5.63 -1.32
C VAL A 141 -9.95 -5.08 -0.89
N ALA A 142 -10.02 -3.78 -0.78
CA ALA A 142 -11.23 -3.11 -0.36
C ALA A 142 -11.49 -1.85 -1.19
N LEU A 143 -12.76 -1.50 -1.31
CA LEU A 143 -13.23 -0.27 -1.92
C LEU A 143 -13.84 0.66 -0.88
N ASN A 144 -13.68 1.94 -1.14
CA ASN A 144 -14.27 3.02 -0.39
C ASN A 144 -15.73 3.23 -0.81
N HIS A 145 -16.55 3.73 0.11
CA HIS A 145 -17.89 4.20 -0.23
C HIS A 145 -18.16 5.52 0.49
N GLN A 146 -18.36 6.58 -0.27
CA GLN A 146 -18.50 7.94 0.26
C GLN A 146 -17.30 8.34 1.13
N ARG A 147 -17.52 8.59 2.43
CA ARG A 147 -16.48 8.95 3.39
C ARG A 147 -15.93 7.75 4.18
N ASN A 148 -16.41 6.54 3.90
CA ASN A 148 -15.98 5.35 4.60
C ASN A 148 -14.90 4.66 3.79
N LEU A 149 -13.71 4.55 4.37
CA LEU A 149 -12.57 3.87 3.76
C LEU A 149 -12.68 2.35 3.99
N ASP A 150 -12.28 1.58 2.99
CA ASP A 150 -12.12 0.12 3.03
C ASP A 150 -13.35 -0.66 3.55
N ILE A 151 -14.57 -0.10 3.34
CA ILE A 151 -15.82 -0.68 3.90
C ILE A 151 -16.30 -1.92 3.15
N LEU A 152 -15.94 -2.05 1.87
CA LEU A 152 -16.29 -3.21 1.05
C LEU A 152 -15.03 -4.00 0.76
N ALA A 153 -14.85 -5.13 1.44
CA ALA A 153 -13.65 -5.94 1.33
C ALA A 153 -13.95 -7.32 0.73
N THR A 154 -13.01 -7.83 -0.07
CA THR A 154 -13.02 -9.19 -0.61
C THR A 154 -11.62 -9.79 -0.64
N GLN A 155 -11.55 -11.11 -0.78
CA GLN A 155 -10.27 -11.78 -0.99
C GLN A 155 -9.82 -11.57 -2.43
N GLN A 156 -8.56 -11.20 -2.60
CA GLN A 156 -7.97 -10.98 -3.91
C GLN A 156 -7.46 -12.30 -4.51
N ALA A 157 -7.84 -12.56 -5.76
CA ALA A 157 -7.42 -13.74 -6.52
C ALA A 157 -6.42 -13.35 -7.63
N VAL A 158 -5.20 -12.95 -7.23
CA VAL A 158 -4.12 -12.62 -8.19
C VAL A 158 -3.49 -13.90 -8.73
N SER A 159 -3.46 -14.03 -10.06
CA SER A 159 -2.82 -15.16 -10.75
C SER A 159 -1.32 -14.96 -10.94
N ALA A 160 -0.87 -13.72 -11.12
CA ALA A 160 0.54 -13.35 -11.22
C ALA A 160 0.74 -11.85 -10.94
N ILE A 161 1.93 -11.49 -10.44
CA ILE A 161 2.35 -10.10 -10.27
C ILE A 161 3.59 -9.86 -11.14
N PHE A 162 3.58 -8.80 -11.95
CA PHE A 162 4.71 -8.35 -12.74
C PHE A 162 5.15 -6.97 -12.28
N PHE A 163 6.38 -6.87 -11.77
CA PHE A 163 6.92 -5.62 -11.26
C PHE A 163 8.17 -5.16 -12.03
N GLU A 164 8.02 -4.04 -12.76
CA GLU A 164 9.14 -3.33 -13.37
C GLU A 164 9.51 -2.10 -12.54
N ALA A 165 10.58 -2.18 -11.75
CA ALA A 165 10.99 -1.09 -10.86
C ALA A 165 11.37 0.22 -11.59
N ARG A 166 11.53 0.21 -12.91
CA ARG A 166 11.76 1.45 -13.68
C ARG A 166 10.56 2.38 -13.66
N PHE A 167 9.33 1.86 -13.48
CA PHE A 167 8.15 2.71 -13.34
C PHE A 167 8.28 3.67 -12.16
N LEU A 168 9.01 3.27 -11.10
CA LEU A 168 9.23 4.11 -9.93
C LEU A 168 10.07 5.37 -10.21
N GLN A 169 10.87 5.37 -11.28
CA GLN A 169 11.68 6.54 -11.67
C GLN A 169 10.82 7.68 -12.17
N ASP A 170 9.59 7.39 -12.61
CA ASP A 170 8.63 8.37 -13.11
C ASP A 170 7.62 8.79 -12.02
N ASN A 171 7.72 8.20 -10.80
CA ASN A 171 6.86 8.55 -9.67
C ASN A 171 7.27 9.87 -9.03
N GLN A 172 6.30 10.57 -8.48
CA GLN A 172 6.55 11.72 -7.62
C GLN A 172 7.14 11.27 -6.28
N LEU A 173 7.84 12.18 -5.59
CA LEU A 173 8.42 11.88 -4.27
C LEU A 173 7.34 11.40 -3.27
N SER A 174 6.17 12.02 -3.26
CA SER A 174 5.06 11.62 -2.40
C SER A 174 4.59 10.18 -2.62
N GLU A 175 4.52 9.73 -3.89
CA GLU A 175 4.17 8.35 -4.24
C GLU A 175 5.26 7.35 -3.79
N LEU A 176 6.54 7.74 -3.90
CA LEU A 176 7.65 6.93 -3.39
C LEU A 176 7.61 6.83 -1.85
N GLN A 177 7.39 7.95 -1.17
CA GLN A 177 7.31 8.04 0.29
C GLN A 177 6.13 7.23 0.84
N GLU A 178 4.96 7.27 0.20
CA GLU A 178 3.79 6.51 0.61
C GLU A 178 4.08 5.01 0.65
N GLY A 179 4.55 4.45 -0.46
CA GLY A 179 4.90 3.03 -0.52
C GLY A 179 6.11 2.66 0.35
N PHE A 180 7.11 3.54 0.45
CA PHE A 180 8.26 3.31 1.31
C PHE A 180 7.90 3.29 2.80
N SER A 181 6.85 4.03 3.20
CA SER A 181 6.31 3.97 4.57
C SER A 181 5.82 2.56 4.95
N CYS A 182 5.28 1.79 4.01
CA CYS A 182 4.92 0.39 4.24
C CYS A 182 6.15 -0.48 4.49
N TRP A 183 7.25 -0.22 3.78
CA TRP A 183 8.53 -0.90 4.02
C TRP A 183 9.10 -0.57 5.39
N LEU A 184 9.03 0.72 5.78
CA LEU A 184 9.43 1.17 7.12
C LEU A 184 8.58 0.51 8.21
N GLN A 185 7.27 0.39 8.02
CA GLN A 185 6.36 -0.26 8.97
C GLN A 185 6.78 -1.70 9.26
N LEU A 186 7.02 -2.51 8.22
CA LEU A 186 7.44 -3.90 8.40
C LEU A 186 8.86 -4.01 8.93
N ALA A 187 9.79 -3.15 8.49
CA ALA A 187 11.16 -3.13 8.97
C ALA A 187 11.23 -2.82 10.47
N VAL A 188 10.60 -1.74 10.92
CA VAL A 188 10.56 -1.33 12.34
C VAL A 188 9.90 -2.39 13.23
N THR A 189 8.90 -3.09 12.71
CA THR A 189 8.10 -4.02 13.51
C THR A 189 8.62 -5.44 13.53
N LEU A 190 9.33 -5.89 12.48
CA LEU A 190 9.69 -7.29 12.30
C LEU A 190 11.20 -7.55 12.22
N ASP A 191 11.99 -6.62 11.66
CA ASP A 191 13.39 -6.92 11.31
C ASP A 191 14.30 -5.68 11.42
N SER A 192 15.07 -5.60 12.50
CA SER A 192 16.04 -4.52 12.72
C SER A 192 17.16 -4.50 11.68
N VAL A 193 17.56 -5.66 11.15
CA VAL A 193 18.60 -5.73 10.13
C VAL A 193 18.12 -5.12 8.82
N PHE A 194 16.87 -5.40 8.45
CA PHE A 194 16.28 -4.77 7.27
C PHE A 194 16.05 -3.27 7.49
N TYR A 195 15.66 -2.87 8.71
CA TYR A 195 15.55 -1.45 9.06
C TYR A 195 16.88 -0.71 8.89
N ASP A 196 17.96 -1.25 9.45
CA ASP A 196 19.30 -0.65 9.33
C ASP A 196 19.77 -0.62 7.88
N LEU A 197 19.48 -1.68 7.11
CA LEU A 197 19.78 -1.73 5.68
C LEU A 197 19.06 -0.63 4.90
N LEU A 198 17.76 -0.41 5.15
CA LEU A 198 17.00 0.66 4.50
C LEU A 198 17.58 2.03 4.84
N LYS A 199 17.93 2.25 6.13
CA LYS A 199 18.52 3.51 6.60
C LYS A 199 19.89 3.78 5.95
N GLU A 200 20.72 2.74 5.79
CA GLU A 200 22.02 2.85 5.12
C GLU A 200 21.89 3.12 3.63
N GLN A 201 20.96 2.44 2.96
CA GLN A 201 20.84 2.49 1.51
C GLN A 201 20.03 3.68 1.00
N PHE A 202 19.07 4.17 1.78
CA PHE A 202 18.22 5.31 1.49
C PHE A 202 18.35 6.37 2.59
N PRO A 203 19.56 6.94 2.81
CA PRO A 203 19.78 7.90 3.90
C PRO A 203 19.10 9.25 3.66
N THR A 204 18.86 9.63 2.41
CA THR A 204 18.24 10.92 2.06
C THR A 204 17.23 10.77 0.92
N ARG A 205 16.44 11.84 0.71
CA ARG A 205 15.53 11.96 -0.43
C ARG A 205 16.18 11.57 -1.76
N LYS A 206 17.41 12.04 -2.01
CA LYS A 206 18.11 11.80 -3.27
C LYS A 206 18.28 10.31 -3.54
N GLU A 207 18.70 9.53 -2.55
CA GLU A 207 18.85 8.09 -2.70
C GLU A 207 17.50 7.41 -2.91
N LEU A 208 16.43 7.87 -2.24
CA LEU A 208 15.07 7.33 -2.44
C LEU A 208 14.57 7.53 -3.87
N GLU A 209 14.86 8.70 -4.48
CA GLU A 209 14.44 9.01 -5.86
C GLU A 209 15.27 8.27 -6.92
N ILE A 210 16.56 8.02 -6.70
CA ILE A 210 17.44 7.53 -7.76
C ILE A 210 17.85 6.04 -7.64
N LYS A 211 17.86 5.49 -6.43
CA LYS A 211 18.30 4.09 -6.24
C LYS A 211 17.19 3.10 -6.58
N SER A 212 17.60 2.01 -7.23
CA SER A 212 16.67 0.91 -7.49
C SER A 212 16.34 0.16 -6.20
N VAL A 213 15.06 -0.12 -5.99
CA VAL A 213 14.56 -0.97 -4.89
C VAL A 213 14.73 -2.47 -5.16
N VAL A 214 15.04 -2.87 -6.40
CA VAL A 214 15.14 -4.28 -6.83
C VAL A 214 16.00 -5.15 -5.90
N PRO A 215 17.20 -4.71 -5.45
CA PRO A 215 18.02 -5.52 -4.55
C PRO A 215 17.33 -5.87 -3.22
N TYR A 216 16.37 -5.05 -2.77
CA TYR A 216 15.72 -5.17 -1.46
C TYR A 216 14.35 -5.84 -1.53
N VAL A 217 13.77 -5.99 -2.74
CA VAL A 217 12.46 -6.60 -2.96
C VAL A 217 12.38 -8.01 -2.36
N THR A 218 13.42 -8.82 -2.53
CA THR A 218 13.43 -10.20 -1.99
C THR A 218 13.37 -10.22 -0.47
N SER A 219 14.15 -9.36 0.20
CA SER A 219 14.13 -9.24 1.66
C SER A 219 12.76 -8.75 2.14
N TYR A 220 12.18 -7.76 1.47
CA TYR A 220 10.85 -7.27 1.76
C TYR A 220 9.76 -8.36 1.60
N LEU A 221 9.79 -9.13 0.51
CA LEU A 221 8.85 -10.24 0.31
C LEU A 221 8.99 -11.32 1.37
N ASN A 222 10.21 -11.61 1.83
CA ASN A 222 10.44 -12.55 2.93
C ASN A 222 9.83 -12.04 4.25
N LEU A 223 9.87 -10.73 4.52
CA LEU A 223 9.19 -10.16 5.69
C LEU A 223 7.66 -10.35 5.60
N ILE A 224 7.07 -10.08 4.42
CA ILE A 224 5.63 -10.29 4.19
C ILE A 224 5.26 -11.76 4.39
N GLU A 225 6.04 -12.69 3.83
CA GLU A 225 5.79 -14.14 3.99
C GLU A 225 5.93 -14.58 5.46
N THR A 226 6.87 -13.98 6.20
CA THR A 226 7.06 -14.24 7.64
C THR A 226 5.87 -13.69 8.41
N SER A 227 5.46 -12.45 8.16
CA SER A 227 4.32 -11.82 8.82
C SER A 227 3.00 -12.57 8.60
N ASN A 228 2.84 -13.22 7.46
CA ASN A 228 1.65 -14.00 7.16
C ASN A 228 1.63 -15.40 7.83
N LYS A 229 2.79 -15.94 8.23
CA LYS A 229 2.89 -17.31 8.82
C LYS A 229 2.69 -17.35 10.33
N VAL A 230 3.04 -16.29 11.04
CA VAL A 230 2.99 -16.24 12.51
C VAL A 230 1.67 -15.58 12.91
N LYS A 231 0.83 -16.23 13.69
CA LYS A 231 -0.48 -15.73 14.14
C LYS A 231 -0.44 -14.38 14.91
N SER A 232 0.74 -14.00 15.43
CA SER A 232 0.99 -12.71 16.09
C SER A 232 1.35 -11.58 15.13
N ASP A 233 1.72 -11.87 13.89
CA ASP A 233 2.43 -10.94 13.00
C ASP A 233 1.51 -10.20 12.03
N GLY A 234 0.24 -10.57 11.92
CA GLY A 234 -0.78 -9.69 11.33
C GLY A 234 -0.84 -8.33 12.03
N LEU A 235 -0.30 -8.24 13.26
CA LEU A 235 -0.21 -6.99 14.02
C LEU A 235 0.75 -5.96 13.41
N ALA A 236 1.79 -6.39 12.67
CA ALA A 236 2.77 -5.47 12.09
C ALA A 236 2.12 -4.42 11.18
N ARG A 237 1.13 -4.83 10.41
CA ARG A 237 0.40 -3.93 9.50
C ARG A 237 -0.58 -2.99 10.21
N TYR A 238 -0.89 -3.25 11.48
CA TYR A 238 -1.72 -2.35 12.30
C TYR A 238 -0.87 -1.34 13.07
N PHE A 239 0.46 -1.49 13.12
CA PHE A 239 1.33 -0.54 13.79
C PHE A 239 1.31 0.82 13.08
N GLY A 240 0.77 1.84 13.71
CA GLY A 240 0.58 3.19 13.15
C GLY A 240 -0.69 3.38 12.32
N SER A 241 -1.43 2.31 12.00
CA SER A 241 -2.59 2.38 11.11
C SER A 241 -3.77 3.12 11.72
N GLU A 242 -3.95 3.10 13.05
CA GLU A 242 -5.01 3.85 13.73
C GLU A 242 -4.85 5.36 13.51
N PHE A 243 -3.62 5.86 13.63
CA PHE A 243 -3.31 7.26 13.36
C PHE A 243 -3.37 7.57 11.87
N GLN A 244 -2.85 6.69 11.02
CA GLN A 244 -2.97 6.83 9.56
C GLN A 244 -4.43 7.04 9.16
N LEU A 245 -5.33 6.17 9.62
CA LEU A 245 -6.76 6.25 9.34
C LEU A 245 -7.37 7.56 9.87
N ALA A 246 -7.06 7.94 11.12
CA ALA A 246 -7.57 9.16 11.72
C ALA A 246 -7.10 10.41 10.96
N ILE A 247 -5.86 10.44 10.49
CA ILE A 247 -5.28 11.51 9.68
C ILE A 247 -5.96 11.57 8.31
N THR A 248 -6.06 10.45 7.61
CA THR A 248 -6.67 10.38 6.28
C THR A 248 -8.15 10.82 6.29
N LEU A 249 -8.92 10.41 7.30
CA LEU A 249 -10.32 10.80 7.46
C LEU A 249 -10.54 12.29 7.78
N ASN A 250 -9.55 12.97 8.33
CA ASN A 250 -9.60 14.41 8.63
C ASN A 250 -8.98 15.26 7.52
N SER A 251 -8.15 14.67 6.66
CA SER A 251 -7.47 15.40 5.59
C SER A 251 -8.37 15.66 4.40
N THR A 252 -8.25 16.87 3.85
CA THR A 252 -8.78 17.23 2.53
C THR A 252 -7.65 17.38 1.50
N GLU A 253 -6.40 17.26 1.92
CA GLU A 253 -5.21 17.46 1.10
C GLU A 253 -4.57 16.10 0.76
N GLU A 254 -4.23 15.91 -0.51
CA GLU A 254 -3.61 14.70 -1.03
C GLU A 254 -2.21 14.46 -0.43
N SER A 255 -1.46 15.54 -0.19
CA SER A 255 -0.11 15.49 0.42
C SER A 255 -0.11 14.92 1.85
N MET A 256 -1.17 15.20 2.62
CA MET A 256 -1.33 14.63 3.98
C MET A 256 -1.64 13.14 3.92
N SER A 257 -2.38 12.68 2.91
CA SER A 257 -2.70 11.26 2.76
C SER A 257 -1.44 10.43 2.55
N SER A 258 -0.52 10.87 1.69
CA SER A 258 0.71 10.14 1.37
C SER A 258 1.69 10.02 2.55
N ASN A 259 1.69 10.98 3.49
CA ASN A 259 2.55 10.95 4.68
C ASN A 259 1.86 10.36 5.93
N SER A 260 0.56 10.06 5.85
CA SER A 260 -0.24 9.66 7.00
C SER A 260 0.28 8.42 7.73
N LEU A 261 0.82 7.43 7.01
CA LEU A 261 1.41 6.25 7.62
C LEU A 261 2.72 6.59 8.35
N ALA A 262 3.61 7.41 7.75
CA ALA A 262 4.86 7.81 8.40
C ALA A 262 4.61 8.60 9.69
N ILE A 263 3.59 9.47 9.70
CA ILE A 263 3.13 10.17 10.90
C ILE A 263 2.57 9.16 11.92
N GLY A 264 1.74 8.22 11.47
CA GLY A 264 1.18 7.17 12.31
C GLY A 264 2.24 6.28 12.97
N LEU A 265 3.27 5.90 12.21
CA LEU A 265 4.44 5.17 12.73
C LEU A 265 5.15 5.97 13.82
N SER A 266 5.36 7.27 13.58
CA SER A 266 6.03 8.17 14.53
C SER A 266 5.26 8.28 15.85
N PHE A 267 3.93 8.40 15.80
CA PHE A 267 3.09 8.37 17.01
C PHE A 267 3.18 7.03 17.73
N SER A 268 3.10 5.92 17.00
CA SER A 268 3.15 4.59 17.63
C SER A 268 4.52 4.30 18.25
N LEU A 269 5.61 4.81 17.67
CA LEU A 269 6.95 4.73 18.26
C LEU A 269 7.05 5.55 19.54
N LEU A 270 6.55 6.80 19.55
CA LEU A 270 6.51 7.66 20.76
C LEU A 270 5.72 6.99 21.88
N ILE A 271 4.52 6.48 21.57
CA ILE A 271 3.68 5.80 22.55
C ILE A 271 4.34 4.50 23.03
N SER A 272 5.00 3.76 22.16
CA SER A 272 5.75 2.55 22.53
C SER A 272 6.89 2.88 23.52
N ALA A 273 7.66 3.93 23.26
CA ALA A 273 8.70 4.37 24.18
C ALA A 273 8.12 4.81 25.54
N LYS A 274 7.04 5.62 25.51
CA LYS A 274 6.43 6.21 26.71
C LYS A 274 5.65 5.20 27.56
N TYR A 275 4.82 4.37 26.93
CA TYR A 275 3.87 3.47 27.61
C TYR A 275 4.44 2.07 27.86
N MET A 276 5.20 1.54 26.90
CA MET A 276 5.81 0.21 27.01
C MET A 276 7.23 0.25 27.57
N GLY A 277 7.88 1.43 27.63
CA GLY A 277 9.28 1.57 28.01
C GLY A 277 10.25 1.02 26.95
N ALA A 278 9.81 0.94 25.70
CA ALA A 278 10.66 0.45 24.61
C ALA A 278 11.85 1.38 24.36
N SER A 279 13.07 0.81 24.33
CA SER A 279 14.28 1.57 24.01
C SER A 279 14.38 1.76 22.50
N LEU A 280 14.02 2.94 22.00
CA LEU A 280 13.95 3.29 20.58
C LEU A 280 14.77 4.55 20.32
N ASP A 281 15.47 4.61 19.19
CA ASP A 281 16.19 5.79 18.69
C ASP A 281 15.20 6.74 18.00
N LEU A 282 14.42 7.47 18.77
CA LEU A 282 13.40 8.41 18.24
C LEU A 282 14.06 9.58 17.50
N ASP A 283 15.14 10.13 18.04
CA ASP A 283 15.85 11.25 17.39
C ASP A 283 16.39 10.83 16.02
N GLY A 284 17.01 9.64 15.95
CA GLY A 284 17.48 9.06 14.70
C GLY A 284 16.34 8.77 13.71
N TRP A 285 15.16 8.37 14.20
CA TRP A 285 13.97 8.16 13.38
C TRP A 285 13.48 9.47 12.75
N PHE A 286 13.23 10.49 13.57
CA PHE A 286 12.72 11.79 13.07
C PHE A 286 13.71 12.47 12.13
N LYS A 287 15.02 12.41 12.46
CA LYS A 287 16.07 12.93 11.59
C LYS A 287 16.05 12.24 10.22
N TRP A 288 15.99 10.91 10.19
CA TRP A 288 15.98 10.16 8.94
C TRP A 288 14.75 10.47 8.09
N LEU A 289 13.55 10.53 8.69
CA LEU A 289 12.35 10.94 7.94
C LEU A 289 12.46 12.37 7.39
N ALA A 290 13.07 13.29 8.13
CA ALA A 290 13.35 14.65 7.66
C ALA A 290 14.36 14.64 6.48
N ASP A 291 15.43 13.85 6.56
CA ASP A 291 16.40 13.67 5.49
C ASP A 291 15.79 13.04 4.23
N LEU A 292 14.77 12.20 4.39
CA LEU A 292 13.93 11.65 3.31
C LEU A 292 12.88 12.66 2.79
N ASN A 293 12.80 13.85 3.40
CA ASN A 293 11.86 14.92 3.08
C ASN A 293 10.38 14.57 3.30
N TYR A 294 10.07 13.71 4.29
CA TYR A 294 8.69 13.52 4.70
C TYR A 294 8.12 14.80 5.33
N ASP A 295 6.93 15.20 4.93
CA ASP A 295 6.17 16.21 5.65
C ASP A 295 5.43 15.54 6.81
N LEU A 296 5.98 15.72 8.01
CA LEU A 296 5.45 15.16 9.23
C LEU A 296 4.63 16.18 10.05
N ASN A 297 4.30 17.35 9.48
CA ASN A 297 3.51 18.34 10.14
C ASN A 297 2.03 17.95 10.13
N LEU A 298 1.36 18.15 11.25
CA LEU A 298 -0.09 18.16 11.29
C LEU A 298 -0.58 19.56 10.87
N PRO A 299 -1.73 19.67 10.19
CA PRO A 299 -2.30 20.99 9.84
C PRO A 299 -2.49 21.85 11.08
N GLU A 300 -2.16 23.13 11.00
CA GLU A 300 -2.34 24.10 12.11
C GLU A 300 -3.81 24.21 12.56
N SER A 301 -4.74 23.93 11.66
CA SER A 301 -6.19 23.92 11.92
C SER A 301 -6.67 22.74 12.76
N TRP A 302 -5.83 21.72 12.96
CA TRP A 302 -6.23 20.51 13.68
C TRP A 302 -5.94 20.64 15.17
N PHE A 303 -6.97 20.41 15.97
CA PHE A 303 -6.83 20.28 17.42
C PHE A 303 -6.56 18.82 17.79
N ILE A 304 -5.85 18.62 18.90
CA ILE A 304 -5.61 17.27 19.48
C ILE A 304 -6.94 16.54 19.69
N THR A 305 -7.98 17.29 20.07
CA THR A 305 -9.33 16.76 20.26
C THR A 305 -9.94 16.15 19.00
N ASP A 306 -9.62 16.67 17.83
CA ASP A 306 -10.15 16.16 16.55
C ASP A 306 -9.54 14.80 16.22
N LEU A 307 -8.22 14.67 16.42
CA LEU A 307 -7.52 13.41 16.23
C LEU A 307 -7.98 12.36 17.27
N LEU A 308 -8.10 12.75 18.53
CA LEU A 308 -8.62 11.88 19.59
C LEU A 308 -10.07 11.43 19.34
N ALA A 309 -10.92 12.34 18.83
CA ALA A 309 -12.30 11.99 18.47
C ALA A 309 -12.35 10.88 17.41
N LYS A 310 -11.48 10.93 16.42
CA LYS A 310 -11.39 9.87 15.39
C LYS A 310 -10.84 8.56 15.96
N LEU A 311 -9.78 8.63 16.77
CA LEU A 311 -9.18 7.46 17.41
C LEU A 311 -10.15 6.77 18.39
N THR A 312 -11.02 7.53 19.03
CA THR A 312 -12.07 6.99 19.90
C THR A 312 -13.37 6.65 19.16
N GLN A 313 -13.44 6.86 17.85
CA GLN A 313 -14.63 6.66 17.01
C GLN A 313 -15.81 7.55 17.47
N ASN A 314 -15.50 8.78 17.89
CA ASN A 314 -16.44 9.76 18.46
C ASN A 314 -17.14 9.31 19.76
N ASP A 315 -16.65 8.27 20.42
CA ASP A 315 -17.12 7.88 21.77
C ASP A 315 -16.35 8.65 22.84
N LEU A 316 -16.94 9.72 23.32
CA LEU A 316 -16.37 10.58 24.37
C LEU A 316 -16.26 9.89 25.74
N GLY A 317 -16.93 8.76 25.94
CA GLY A 317 -16.83 7.94 27.16
C GLY A 317 -15.68 6.94 27.15
N LYS A 318 -15.03 6.76 26.02
CA LYS A 318 -13.96 5.80 25.83
C LYS A 318 -12.69 6.24 26.59
N LYS A 319 -12.25 5.41 27.53
CA LYS A 319 -11.09 5.72 28.40
C LYS A 319 -9.77 5.22 27.84
N THR A 320 -9.83 4.26 26.91
CA THR A 320 -8.65 3.63 26.31
C THR A 320 -8.83 3.46 24.80
N ILE A 321 -7.73 3.45 24.08
CA ILE A 321 -7.65 3.15 22.64
C ILE A 321 -6.87 1.85 22.50
N LEU A 322 -7.43 0.90 21.77
CA LEU A 322 -6.74 -0.35 21.47
C LEU A 322 -5.73 -0.08 20.36
N MET A 323 -4.45 -0.30 20.65
CA MET A 323 -3.34 0.01 19.73
C MET A 323 -2.35 -1.15 19.67
N VAL A 324 -1.65 -1.25 18.55
CA VAL A 324 -0.49 -2.12 18.41
C VAL A 324 0.76 -1.33 18.70
N LEU A 325 1.54 -1.78 19.69
CA LEU A 325 2.77 -1.11 20.15
C LEU A 325 3.95 -2.07 20.17
N LEU A 326 5.16 -1.53 20.10
CA LEU A 326 6.42 -2.23 20.28
C LEU A 326 6.77 -2.38 21.76
N ASP A 327 7.00 -3.62 22.19
CA ASP A 327 7.65 -3.92 23.48
C ASP A 327 9.18 -3.83 23.34
N SER A 328 9.68 -4.31 22.21
CA SER A 328 11.03 -4.16 21.67
C SER A 328 11.00 -4.42 20.17
N PHE A 329 12.12 -4.18 19.48
CA PHE A 329 12.21 -4.52 18.04
C PHE A 329 11.76 -5.96 17.80
N GLY A 330 10.86 -6.17 16.83
CA GLY A 330 10.29 -7.47 16.48
C GLY A 330 9.27 -8.05 17.47
N LYS A 331 8.92 -7.34 18.54
CA LYS A 331 7.93 -7.79 19.53
C LYS A 331 6.79 -6.80 19.64
N LEU A 332 5.70 -7.13 18.98
CA LEU A 332 4.46 -6.37 18.98
C LEU A 332 3.48 -6.90 20.02
N LYS A 333 2.75 -5.98 20.65
CA LYS A 333 1.64 -6.27 21.54
C LYS A 333 0.45 -5.39 21.20
N GLN A 334 -0.74 -5.96 21.22
CA GLN A 334 -1.98 -5.20 21.19
C GLN A 334 -2.36 -4.84 22.63
N VAL A 335 -2.47 -3.55 22.92
CA VAL A 335 -2.70 -3.04 24.27
C VAL A 335 -3.76 -1.93 24.28
N ALA A 336 -4.51 -1.82 25.37
CA ALA A 336 -5.46 -0.73 25.61
C ALA A 336 -4.72 0.44 26.27
N VAL A 337 -4.38 1.46 25.48
CA VAL A 337 -3.64 2.64 25.93
C VAL A 337 -4.62 3.69 26.46
N PRO A 338 -4.39 4.31 27.64
CA PRO A 338 -5.21 5.40 28.14
C PRO A 338 -5.24 6.58 27.16
N VAL A 339 -6.43 7.16 26.94
CA VAL A 339 -6.60 8.32 26.03
C VAL A 339 -5.69 9.48 26.44
N LEU A 340 -5.47 9.68 27.74
CA LEU A 340 -4.58 10.72 28.26
C LEU A 340 -3.13 10.50 27.79
N THR A 341 -2.64 9.27 27.83
CA THR A 341 -1.27 8.93 27.35
C THR A 341 -1.13 9.19 25.85
N VAL A 342 -2.18 8.90 25.07
CA VAL A 342 -2.19 9.21 23.64
C VAL A 342 -2.19 10.73 23.41
N ALA A 343 -2.98 11.48 24.16
CA ALA A 343 -3.00 12.95 24.09
C ALA A 343 -1.62 13.56 24.40
N GLU A 344 -0.97 13.12 25.48
CA GLU A 344 0.38 13.55 25.84
C GLU A 344 1.41 13.22 24.74
N ALA A 345 1.29 12.07 24.08
CA ALA A 345 2.19 11.72 22.97
C ALA A 345 1.97 12.62 21.73
N ILE A 346 0.73 13.03 21.46
CA ILE A 346 0.42 13.97 20.38
C ILE A 346 1.01 15.36 20.70
N GLU A 347 0.91 15.84 21.95
CA GLU A 347 1.52 17.10 22.38
C GLU A 347 3.05 17.05 22.24
N GLU A 348 3.69 15.97 22.70
CA GLU A 348 5.12 15.75 22.59
C GLU A 348 5.58 15.74 21.12
N TYR A 349 4.85 15.05 20.25
CA TYR A 349 5.10 15.04 18.82
C TYR A 349 5.10 16.46 18.22
N GLN A 350 4.14 17.29 18.58
CA GLN A 350 4.06 18.68 18.11
C GLN A 350 5.25 19.53 18.60
N LEU A 351 5.83 19.23 19.77
CA LEU A 351 7.01 19.91 20.31
C LEU A 351 8.30 19.48 19.59
N ILE A 352 8.44 18.22 19.22
CA ILE A 352 9.61 17.70 18.47
C ILE A 352 9.66 18.31 17.07
N LYS A 353 8.53 18.72 16.51
CA LYS A 353 8.41 19.25 15.14
C LYS A 353 8.55 20.79 15.05
N LYS A 354 8.58 21.50 16.15
CA LYS A 354 8.88 22.94 16.24
C LYS A 354 10.39 23.18 16.32
#